data_2d828cd93701b00a86d57dee287858b1
#
_entry.id   2d828cd93701b00a86d57dee287858b1
#
_cell.length_a   1.000
_cell.length_b   1.000
_cell.length_c   1.000
_cell.angle_alpha   90.00
_cell.angle_beta   90.00
_cell.angle_gamma   90.00
#
_symmetry.space_group_name_H-M   'P 1'
#
loop_
_entity.id
_entity.type
_entity.pdbx_description
1 polymer ?
#
loop_
_entity_poly.entity_id
_entity_poly.type
_entity_poly.pdbx_seq_one_letter_code
_entity_poly.pdbx_strand_id
1 'polypeptide(L)'
;KIEKIETEFCYNLQVVSELTKDQVTVLTWLLSESYNPDGFGREAFLKATNDKEYLTEVGPRLNFSTAWSTNAICIFHACGLTNIPRAECSRRYLLHCSEPLTDEEKVAFTQSVHDRMTEEPYLTRLTSFKTGVEPAPIKTYPVLVGGKEELKELDAEFGLSFDEQDLEYYTHLFCEVLKRDPTDVELFDIAQSNSEHSRHWFFGGNMVIDGEKKERSLFRIVKDTLTPERRANSVIAFDDNSSAIRGFPITTIQPETPGCPSRFIQEQFMSHILLSAETHNFPSGVAPFPGAETGTGGRIRDVQATGTGANVTAGTAGYAVGQLNIPGYDLPWEEKWNYPNNLAKPLTIEIDASNGASDYGNK
;
A
#
# COMPACT_ATOMS: atom_id res chain seq x y z
N LYS A 1 -24.74 2.65 -24.58
CA LYS A 1 -24.56 4.07 -24.96
C LYS A 1 -23.14 4.39 -25.42
N ILE A 2 -22.08 3.89 -24.73
CA ILE A 2 -20.68 4.14 -25.09
C ILE A 2 -20.33 3.31 -26.32
N GLU A 3 -19.88 3.96 -27.39
CA GLU A 3 -19.52 3.34 -28.68
C GLU A 3 -17.99 3.24 -28.83
N LYS A 4 -17.24 4.22 -28.30
CA LYS A 4 -15.78 4.26 -28.37
C LYS A 4 -15.21 4.95 -27.13
N ILE A 5 -14.05 4.50 -26.66
CA ILE A 5 -13.28 5.15 -25.63
C ILE A 5 -11.89 5.44 -26.19
N GLU A 6 -11.43 6.67 -26.02
CA GLU A 6 -10.06 7.08 -26.30
C GLU A 6 -9.38 7.49 -25.00
N THR A 7 -8.09 7.22 -24.89
CA THR A 7 -7.32 7.52 -23.67
C THR A 7 -6.03 8.26 -23.99
N GLU A 8 -5.62 9.12 -23.08
CA GLU A 8 -4.30 9.75 -23.11
C GLU A 8 -3.74 9.89 -21.68
N PHE A 9 -2.43 9.85 -21.55
CA PHE A 9 -1.75 10.20 -20.30
C PHE A 9 -1.42 11.69 -20.24
N CYS A 10 -1.54 12.27 -19.05
CA CYS A 10 -1.13 13.64 -18.77
C CYS A 10 -0.06 13.63 -17.69
N TYR A 11 1.07 14.27 -17.99
CA TYR A 11 2.15 14.49 -17.05
C TYR A 11 2.02 15.86 -16.42
N ASN A 12 1.61 15.90 -15.18
CA ASN A 12 1.45 17.13 -14.39
C ASN A 12 2.76 17.42 -13.66
N LEU A 13 3.35 18.60 -13.88
CA LEU A 13 4.66 18.94 -13.35
C LEU A 13 4.59 20.20 -12.49
N GLN A 14 5.12 20.13 -11.29
CA GLN A 14 5.40 21.33 -10.49
C GLN A 14 6.77 21.87 -10.88
N VAL A 15 6.82 23.13 -11.28
CA VAL A 15 8.05 23.82 -11.70
C VAL A 15 8.27 25.02 -10.80
N VAL A 16 9.41 25.08 -10.11
CA VAL A 16 9.74 26.20 -9.19
C VAL A 16 10.45 27.38 -9.87
N SER A 17 10.99 27.16 -11.07
CA SER A 17 11.57 28.19 -11.91
C SER A 17 11.40 27.80 -13.37
N GLU A 18 11.34 28.79 -14.27
CA GLU A 18 11.16 28.56 -15.70
C GLU A 18 12.22 27.60 -16.27
N LEU A 19 11.76 26.65 -17.08
CA LEU A 19 12.63 25.67 -17.74
C LEU A 19 13.35 26.32 -18.94
N THR A 20 14.64 26.12 -19.05
CA THR A 20 15.40 26.55 -20.25
C THR A 20 14.98 25.66 -21.45
N LYS A 21 15.34 26.13 -22.66
CA LYS A 21 15.07 25.34 -23.88
C LYS A 21 15.71 23.95 -23.85
N ASP A 22 16.93 23.85 -23.33
CA ASP A 22 17.63 22.57 -23.23
C ASP A 22 16.95 21.64 -22.22
N GLN A 23 16.52 22.18 -21.08
CA GLN A 23 15.75 21.42 -20.08
C GLN A 23 14.42 20.93 -20.64
N VAL A 24 13.74 21.75 -21.42
CA VAL A 24 12.50 21.33 -22.11
C VAL A 24 12.78 20.21 -23.11
N THR A 25 13.89 20.27 -23.84
CA THR A 25 14.28 19.22 -24.77
C THR A 25 14.55 17.88 -24.05
N VAL A 26 15.31 17.95 -22.95
CA VAL A 26 15.57 16.75 -22.12
C VAL A 26 14.28 16.20 -21.52
N LEU A 27 13.43 17.05 -20.97
CA LEU A 27 12.14 16.63 -20.40
C LEU A 27 11.23 15.97 -21.43
N THR A 28 11.15 16.57 -22.63
CA THR A 28 10.38 16.01 -23.75
C THR A 28 10.91 14.62 -24.12
N TRP A 29 12.22 14.46 -24.23
CA TRP A 29 12.84 13.17 -24.52
C TRP A 29 12.57 12.12 -23.43
N LEU A 30 12.60 12.52 -22.16
CA LEU A 30 12.33 11.61 -21.04
C LEU A 30 10.88 11.13 -20.97
N LEU A 31 9.92 11.99 -21.35
CA LEU A 31 8.48 11.69 -21.24
C LEU A 31 7.87 11.17 -22.54
N SER A 32 8.53 11.36 -23.70
CA SER A 32 8.03 10.81 -24.96
C SER A 32 8.40 9.36 -25.16
N GLU A 33 7.50 8.60 -25.72
CA GLU A 33 7.74 7.19 -26.07
C GLU A 33 8.61 7.08 -27.33
N SER A 34 9.64 6.25 -27.27
CA SER A 34 10.60 6.11 -28.38
C SER A 34 9.99 5.52 -29.66
N TYR A 35 8.90 4.75 -29.56
CA TYR A 35 8.22 4.14 -30.68
C TYR A 35 7.09 5.00 -31.28
N ASN A 36 6.62 6.01 -30.55
CA ASN A 36 5.58 6.93 -31.01
C ASN A 36 5.88 8.38 -30.58
N PRO A 37 6.94 9.00 -31.07
CA PRO A 37 7.32 10.34 -30.66
C PRO A 37 6.29 11.41 -31.03
N ASP A 38 5.51 11.19 -32.09
CA ASP A 38 4.46 12.11 -32.56
C ASP A 38 3.22 12.07 -31.64
N GLY A 39 3.10 11.02 -30.83
CA GLY A 39 2.04 10.87 -29.82
C GLY A 39 2.26 11.70 -28.55
N PHE A 40 3.33 12.54 -28.48
CA PHE A 40 3.63 13.38 -27.35
C PHE A 40 3.50 14.87 -27.70
N GLY A 41 2.88 15.65 -26.82
CA GLY A 41 2.69 17.09 -27.02
C GLY A 41 2.51 17.85 -25.71
N ARG A 42 2.56 19.19 -25.80
CA ARG A 42 2.33 20.07 -24.64
C ARG A 42 0.85 20.33 -24.38
N GLU A 43 0.02 20.08 -25.37
CA GLU A 43 -1.43 20.26 -25.32
C GLU A 43 -2.11 18.89 -25.31
N ALA A 44 -3.22 18.83 -24.61
CA ALA A 44 -4.05 17.64 -24.59
C ALA A 44 -4.64 17.37 -25.99
N PHE A 45 -4.56 16.13 -26.45
CA PHE A 45 -5.09 15.70 -27.74
C PHE A 45 -6.62 15.48 -27.66
N LEU A 46 -7.10 14.91 -26.55
CA LEU A 46 -8.51 14.60 -26.37
C LEU A 46 -9.29 15.84 -25.92
N LYS A 47 -10.37 16.16 -26.63
CA LYS A 47 -11.28 17.27 -26.32
C LYS A 47 -12.72 16.83 -26.64
N ALA A 48 -13.62 16.99 -25.67
CA ALA A 48 -15.05 16.87 -25.96
C ALA A 48 -15.52 18.06 -26.80
N THR A 49 -16.20 17.79 -27.91
CA THR A 49 -16.62 18.80 -28.89
C THR A 49 -18.15 18.95 -28.98
N ASN A 50 -18.89 17.99 -28.40
CA ASN A 50 -20.35 17.97 -28.44
C ASN A 50 -20.90 17.27 -27.19
N ASP A 51 -22.22 17.27 -27.00
CA ASP A 51 -22.91 16.74 -25.85
C ASP A 51 -22.96 15.19 -25.76
N LYS A 52 -22.62 14.51 -26.84
CA LYS A 52 -22.45 13.05 -26.90
C LYS A 52 -21.05 12.59 -26.53
N GLU A 53 -20.17 13.52 -26.28
CA GLU A 53 -18.82 13.24 -25.82
C GLU A 53 -18.65 13.60 -24.36
N TYR A 54 -18.08 12.69 -23.58
CA TYR A 54 -17.77 12.92 -22.18
C TYR A 54 -16.28 12.73 -21.94
N LEU A 55 -15.64 13.78 -21.44
CA LEU A 55 -14.22 13.78 -21.06
C LEU A 55 -14.11 13.77 -19.56
N THR A 56 -13.38 12.83 -19.00
CA THR A 56 -13.00 12.79 -17.59
C THR A 56 -11.50 12.56 -17.44
N GLU A 57 -10.94 13.08 -16.38
CA GLU A 57 -9.55 12.87 -15.99
C GLU A 57 -9.49 12.28 -14.58
N VAL A 58 -8.70 11.25 -14.41
CA VAL A 58 -8.44 10.62 -13.12
C VAL A 58 -6.95 10.56 -12.86
N GLY A 59 -6.54 10.80 -11.64
CA GLY A 59 -5.14 10.80 -11.27
C GLY A 59 -4.93 10.62 -9.78
N PRO A 60 -3.68 10.55 -9.35
CA PRO A 60 -3.34 10.33 -7.95
C PRO A 60 -3.96 11.40 -7.04
N ARG A 61 -4.40 10.98 -5.85
CA ARG A 61 -4.83 11.92 -4.81
C ARG A 61 -3.68 12.87 -4.47
N LEU A 62 -4.00 14.15 -4.30
CA LEU A 62 -3.00 15.20 -4.13
C LEU A 62 -2.31 15.20 -2.77
N ASN A 63 -2.82 14.46 -1.79
CA ASN A 63 -2.32 14.41 -0.42
C ASN A 63 -1.05 13.55 -0.23
N PHE A 64 -0.61 12.81 -1.25
CA PHE A 64 0.63 12.06 -1.25
C PHE A 64 1.33 12.13 -2.61
N SER A 65 2.59 11.67 -2.69
CA SER A 65 3.32 11.49 -3.95
C SER A 65 3.38 10.01 -4.29
N THR A 66 3.12 9.67 -5.55
CA THR A 66 3.15 8.27 -6.01
C THR A 66 4.59 7.74 -6.11
N ALA A 67 4.75 6.41 -6.14
CA ALA A 67 6.04 5.77 -6.42
C ALA A 67 6.56 6.16 -7.81
N TRP A 68 5.67 6.30 -8.80
CA TRP A 68 6.03 6.81 -10.12
C TRP A 68 6.63 8.22 -10.04
N SER A 69 5.99 9.12 -9.27
CA SER A 69 6.48 10.49 -9.05
C SER A 69 7.89 10.50 -8.46
N THR A 70 8.12 9.71 -7.43
CA THR A 70 9.43 9.61 -6.77
C THR A 70 10.52 9.16 -7.74
N ASN A 71 10.24 8.13 -8.54
CA ASN A 71 11.17 7.63 -9.54
C ASN A 71 11.40 8.65 -10.66
N ALA A 72 10.35 9.27 -11.19
CA ALA A 72 10.44 10.28 -12.23
C ALA A 72 11.30 11.48 -11.77
N ILE A 73 11.09 11.95 -10.54
CA ILE A 73 11.87 13.04 -9.97
C ILE A 73 13.35 12.67 -9.80
N CYS A 74 13.66 11.46 -9.36
CA CYS A 74 15.04 10.98 -9.30
C CYS A 74 15.70 11.00 -10.66
N ILE A 75 15.01 10.55 -11.71
CA ILE A 75 15.51 10.59 -13.10
C ILE A 75 15.67 12.01 -13.59
N PHE A 76 14.68 12.88 -13.37
CA PHE A 76 14.72 14.29 -13.75
C PHE A 76 15.92 15.01 -13.14
N HIS A 77 16.15 14.82 -11.84
CA HIS A 77 17.29 15.42 -11.14
C HIS A 77 18.63 14.88 -11.66
N ALA A 78 18.72 13.56 -11.92
CA ALA A 78 19.92 12.97 -12.54
C ALA A 78 20.21 13.53 -13.94
N CYS A 79 19.17 13.97 -14.67
CA CYS A 79 19.27 14.62 -15.99
C CYS A 79 19.38 16.15 -15.92
N GLY A 80 19.58 16.74 -14.73
CA GLY A 80 19.77 18.18 -14.56
C GLY A 80 18.48 19.02 -14.46
N LEU A 81 17.32 18.36 -14.31
CA LEU A 81 16.01 19.01 -14.15
C LEU A 81 15.65 19.22 -12.67
N THR A 82 16.55 19.82 -11.89
CA THR A 82 16.41 19.98 -10.43
C THR A 82 15.34 20.98 -10.01
N ASN A 83 14.79 21.74 -10.94
CA ASN A 83 13.70 22.70 -10.73
C ASN A 83 12.29 22.08 -10.85
N ILE A 84 12.19 20.75 -10.95
CA ILE A 84 10.93 20.00 -10.92
C ILE A 84 10.88 19.17 -9.63
N PRO A 85 10.24 19.67 -8.55
CA PRO A 85 10.18 18.95 -7.27
C PRO A 85 9.08 17.90 -7.21
N ARG A 86 8.08 17.95 -8.09
CA ARG A 86 6.98 16.97 -8.15
C ARG A 86 6.47 16.81 -9.57
N ALA A 87 6.18 15.58 -9.92
CA ALA A 87 5.53 15.17 -11.16
C ALA A 87 4.51 14.07 -10.84
N GLU A 88 3.35 14.10 -11.48
CA GLU A 88 2.36 13.02 -11.36
C GLU A 88 1.78 12.71 -12.73
N CYS A 89 1.42 11.45 -12.93
CA CYS A 89 0.78 10.99 -14.15
C CYS A 89 -0.72 10.79 -13.90
N SER A 90 -1.57 11.43 -14.73
CA SER A 90 -3.01 11.21 -14.75
C SER A 90 -3.45 10.62 -16.09
N ARG A 91 -4.66 10.07 -16.14
CA ARG A 91 -5.24 9.46 -17.32
C ARG A 91 -6.52 10.20 -17.69
N ARG A 92 -6.66 10.52 -18.97
CA ARG A 92 -7.87 11.13 -19.52
C ARG A 92 -8.59 10.13 -20.40
N TYR A 93 -9.91 10.13 -20.30
CA TYR A 93 -10.81 9.26 -21.05
C TYR A 93 -11.81 10.13 -21.78
N LEU A 94 -11.85 9.99 -23.12
CA LEU A 94 -12.88 10.57 -23.95
C LEU A 94 -13.83 9.46 -24.40
N LEU A 95 -15.08 9.56 -24.00
CA LEU A 95 -16.13 8.66 -24.37
C LEU A 95 -16.94 9.26 -25.53
N HIS A 96 -17.12 8.48 -26.58
CA HIS A 96 -18.05 8.78 -27.66
C HIS A 96 -19.32 7.95 -27.44
N CYS A 97 -20.45 8.61 -27.38
CA CYS A 97 -21.72 7.99 -27.02
C CYS A 97 -22.78 8.16 -28.14
N SER A 98 -23.68 7.19 -28.26
CA SER A 98 -24.84 7.31 -29.16
C SER A 98 -25.81 8.41 -28.73
N GLU A 99 -25.88 8.69 -27.44
CA GLU A 99 -26.67 9.75 -26.80
C GLU A 99 -25.95 10.31 -25.57
N PRO A 100 -26.27 11.53 -25.13
CA PRO A 100 -25.65 12.13 -23.95
C PRO A 100 -25.76 11.24 -22.70
N LEU A 101 -24.71 11.21 -21.89
CA LEU A 101 -24.70 10.49 -20.61
C LEU A 101 -25.42 11.31 -19.53
N THR A 102 -26.18 10.64 -18.68
CA THR A 102 -26.70 11.24 -17.46
C THR A 102 -25.57 11.43 -16.44
N ASP A 103 -25.81 12.24 -15.40
CA ASP A 103 -24.79 12.50 -14.39
C ASP A 103 -24.49 11.23 -13.57
N GLU A 104 -25.48 10.35 -13.36
CA GLU A 104 -25.27 9.05 -12.72
C GLU A 104 -24.38 8.13 -13.57
N GLU A 105 -24.58 8.12 -14.91
CA GLU A 105 -23.77 7.33 -15.83
C GLU A 105 -22.33 7.85 -15.87
N LYS A 106 -22.12 9.17 -15.86
CA LYS A 106 -20.79 9.78 -15.78
C LYS A 106 -20.08 9.40 -14.48
N VAL A 107 -20.76 9.49 -13.34
CA VAL A 107 -20.23 9.08 -12.03
C VAL A 107 -19.89 7.58 -12.03
N ALA A 108 -20.80 6.74 -12.52
CA ALA A 108 -20.57 5.30 -12.56
C ALA A 108 -19.34 4.93 -13.43
N PHE A 109 -19.20 5.56 -14.61
CA PHE A 109 -18.02 5.36 -15.45
C PHE A 109 -16.74 5.81 -14.72
N THR A 110 -16.72 7.05 -14.20
CA THR A 110 -15.55 7.59 -13.51
C THR A 110 -15.13 6.71 -12.32
N GLN A 111 -16.10 6.19 -11.56
CA GLN A 111 -15.84 5.25 -10.46
C GLN A 111 -15.27 3.89 -10.92
N SER A 112 -15.57 3.48 -12.16
CA SER A 112 -15.07 2.21 -12.70
C SER A 112 -13.65 2.26 -13.24
N VAL A 113 -13.09 3.47 -13.47
CA VAL A 113 -11.79 3.65 -14.13
C VAL A 113 -10.70 4.20 -13.20
N HIS A 114 -10.97 4.35 -11.90
CA HIS A 114 -9.97 4.79 -10.93
C HIS A 114 -10.03 3.99 -9.63
N ASP A 115 -8.89 3.87 -8.98
CA ASP A 115 -8.77 3.29 -7.64
C ASP A 115 -9.16 4.33 -6.58
N ARG A 116 -10.22 4.03 -5.82
CA ARG A 116 -10.74 4.92 -4.77
C ARG A 116 -9.77 5.19 -3.62
N MET A 117 -8.78 4.33 -3.42
CA MET A 117 -7.80 4.49 -2.35
C MET A 117 -6.70 5.47 -2.72
N THR A 118 -6.23 5.41 -3.96
CA THR A 118 -5.03 6.11 -4.41
C THR A 118 -5.30 7.20 -5.45
N GLU A 119 -6.46 7.15 -6.12
CA GLU A 119 -6.81 8.07 -7.21
C GLU A 119 -8.09 8.85 -6.90
N GLU A 120 -8.27 9.95 -7.60
CA GLU A 120 -9.46 10.79 -7.56
C GLU A 120 -9.75 11.40 -8.94
N PRO A 121 -11.02 11.73 -9.25
CA PRO A 121 -11.33 12.46 -10.47
C PRO A 121 -10.90 13.92 -10.35
N TYR A 122 -10.21 14.42 -11.36
CA TYR A 122 -9.89 15.84 -11.49
C TYR A 122 -11.04 16.54 -12.18
N LEU A 123 -11.92 17.16 -11.41
CA LEU A 123 -13.12 17.85 -11.91
C LEU A 123 -12.78 19.08 -12.74
N THR A 124 -11.60 19.63 -12.56
CA THR A 124 -11.04 20.76 -13.31
C THR A 124 -9.57 20.47 -13.63
N ARG A 125 -9.04 21.14 -14.65
CA ARG A 125 -7.62 21.03 -14.97
C ARG A 125 -6.77 21.29 -13.73
N LEU A 126 -5.84 20.40 -13.43
CA LEU A 126 -4.92 20.53 -12.30
C LEU A 126 -4.01 21.75 -12.51
N THR A 127 -4.03 22.66 -11.55
CA THR A 127 -3.19 23.87 -11.55
C THR A 127 -2.21 23.91 -10.39
N SER A 128 -2.39 23.05 -9.40
CA SER A 128 -1.55 22.94 -8.22
C SER A 128 -1.66 21.54 -7.62
N PHE A 129 -0.61 21.07 -6.99
CA PHE A 129 -0.63 19.85 -6.17
C PHE A 129 -1.03 20.12 -4.71
N LYS A 130 -1.33 21.35 -4.36
CA LYS A 130 -1.86 21.68 -3.03
C LYS A 130 -3.30 21.25 -2.94
N THR A 131 -3.64 20.52 -1.87
CA THR A 131 -5.01 20.07 -1.62
C THR A 131 -5.95 21.22 -1.26
N GLY A 132 -5.41 22.37 -0.84
CA GLY A 132 -6.18 23.50 -0.30
C GLY A 132 -6.78 23.20 1.08
N VAL A 133 -6.47 22.04 1.68
CA VAL A 133 -6.91 21.67 3.03
C VAL A 133 -5.86 22.16 4.01
N GLU A 134 -6.23 23.07 4.88
CA GLU A 134 -5.38 23.46 6.00
C GLU A 134 -5.50 22.42 7.12
N PRO A 135 -4.40 22.09 7.81
CA PRO A 135 -4.48 21.20 8.98
C PRO A 135 -5.46 21.73 10.00
N ALA A 136 -6.32 20.87 10.52
CA ALA A 136 -7.17 21.25 11.64
C ALA A 136 -6.31 21.62 12.87
N PRO A 137 -6.74 22.58 13.69
CA PRO A 137 -5.99 22.90 14.90
C PRO A 137 -6.02 21.70 15.86
N ILE A 138 -4.86 21.42 16.46
CA ILE A 138 -4.76 20.37 17.49
C ILE A 138 -5.63 20.76 18.69
N LYS A 139 -6.46 19.83 19.12
CA LYS A 139 -7.36 20.00 20.27
C LYS A 139 -6.83 19.22 21.47
N THR A 140 -7.08 19.78 22.65
CA THR A 140 -6.76 19.12 23.93
C THR A 140 -8.06 18.77 24.63
N TYR A 141 -8.14 17.59 25.24
CA TYR A 141 -9.36 17.05 25.83
C TYR A 141 -9.21 16.88 27.35
N PRO A 142 -10.21 17.25 28.17
CA PRO A 142 -10.09 17.41 29.61
C PRO A 142 -10.11 16.07 30.38
N VAL A 143 -9.24 15.13 30.02
CA VAL A 143 -9.14 13.81 30.66
C VAL A 143 -8.67 13.92 32.14
N LEU A 144 -7.92 14.96 32.51
CA LEU A 144 -7.56 15.21 33.92
C LEU A 144 -8.81 15.42 34.80
N VAL A 145 -9.88 15.98 34.25
CA VAL A 145 -11.11 16.29 34.99
C VAL A 145 -12.15 15.19 34.79
N GLY A 146 -12.36 14.76 33.56
CA GLY A 146 -13.36 13.76 33.19
C GLY A 146 -12.94 12.30 33.41
N GLY A 147 -11.63 12.08 33.56
CA GLY A 147 -11.09 10.75 33.82
C GLY A 147 -11.42 9.74 32.72
N LYS A 148 -11.73 8.52 33.15
CA LYS A 148 -12.03 7.40 32.27
C LYS A 148 -13.30 7.61 31.40
N GLU A 149 -14.31 8.27 31.94
CA GLU A 149 -15.54 8.51 31.17
C GLU A 149 -15.31 9.46 30.00
N GLU A 150 -14.52 10.51 30.19
CA GLU A 150 -14.11 11.41 29.11
C GLU A 150 -13.35 10.64 28.02
N LEU A 151 -12.38 9.81 28.42
CA LEU A 151 -11.61 9.01 27.47
C LEU A 151 -12.49 8.01 26.72
N LYS A 152 -13.50 7.45 27.36
CA LYS A 152 -14.47 6.54 26.75
C LYS A 152 -15.39 7.24 25.74
N GLU A 153 -15.81 8.48 26.03
CA GLU A 153 -16.56 9.29 25.08
C GLU A 153 -15.71 9.63 23.84
N LEU A 154 -14.45 9.98 24.03
CA LEU A 154 -13.48 10.23 22.95
C LEU A 154 -13.18 8.96 22.13
N ASP A 155 -13.07 7.80 22.78
CA ASP A 155 -12.92 6.52 22.10
C ASP A 155 -14.10 6.26 21.15
N ALA A 156 -15.31 6.51 21.59
CA ALA A 156 -16.52 6.35 20.78
C ALA A 156 -16.60 7.39 19.64
N GLU A 157 -16.22 8.65 19.90
CA GLU A 157 -16.23 9.74 18.90
C GLU A 157 -15.20 9.50 17.80
N PHE A 158 -13.98 9.11 18.18
CA PHE A 158 -12.85 8.97 17.25
C PHE A 158 -12.65 7.54 16.70
N GLY A 159 -13.37 6.56 17.26
CA GLY A 159 -13.23 5.16 16.89
C GLY A 159 -11.85 4.59 17.21
N LEU A 160 -11.31 4.90 18.39
CA LEU A 160 -9.95 4.51 18.79
C LEU A 160 -9.83 3.02 19.11
N SER A 161 -10.95 2.35 19.40
CA SER A 161 -11.03 0.91 19.72
C SER A 161 -10.25 0.52 20.96
N PHE A 162 -10.28 1.33 22.01
CA PHE A 162 -9.73 1.01 23.31
C PHE A 162 -10.60 -0.01 24.03
N ASP A 163 -9.98 -1.02 24.60
CA ASP A 163 -10.66 -1.92 25.53
C ASP A 163 -10.68 -1.36 26.96
N GLU A 164 -11.30 -2.09 27.89
CA GLU A 164 -11.44 -1.64 29.26
C GLU A 164 -10.08 -1.46 29.98
N GLN A 165 -9.09 -2.28 29.63
CA GLN A 165 -7.73 -2.20 30.19
C GLN A 165 -6.98 -1.01 29.58
N ASP A 166 -7.15 -0.74 28.30
CA ASP A 166 -6.58 0.42 27.63
C ASP A 166 -7.12 1.71 28.25
N LEU A 167 -8.44 1.80 28.47
CA LEU A 167 -9.07 2.96 29.09
C LEU A 167 -8.55 3.21 30.51
N GLU A 168 -8.36 2.15 31.32
CA GLU A 168 -7.76 2.26 32.64
C GLU A 168 -6.31 2.71 32.60
N TYR A 169 -5.53 2.09 31.72
CA TYR A 169 -4.10 2.38 31.57
C TYR A 169 -3.86 3.82 31.09
N TYR A 170 -4.55 4.25 30.03
CA TYR A 170 -4.35 5.58 29.49
C TYR A 170 -4.91 6.68 30.39
N THR A 171 -6.01 6.41 31.11
CA THR A 171 -6.48 7.33 32.15
C THR A 171 -5.41 7.50 33.23
N HIS A 172 -4.85 6.41 33.74
CA HIS A 172 -3.76 6.48 34.72
C HIS A 172 -2.53 7.20 34.15
N LEU A 173 -2.17 6.92 32.90
CA LEU A 173 -1.04 7.56 32.23
C LEU A 173 -1.17 9.08 32.20
N PHE A 174 -2.30 9.60 31.73
CA PHE A 174 -2.52 11.05 31.61
C PHE A 174 -2.75 11.71 32.96
N CYS A 175 -3.55 11.10 33.86
CA CYS A 175 -3.91 11.70 35.14
C CYS A 175 -2.78 11.63 36.17
N GLU A 176 -2.06 10.50 36.30
CA GLU A 176 -1.13 10.27 37.39
C GLU A 176 0.33 10.38 36.97
N VAL A 177 0.67 9.96 35.75
CA VAL A 177 2.05 9.94 35.27
C VAL A 177 2.42 11.26 34.59
N LEU A 178 1.69 11.58 33.49
CA LEU A 178 1.95 12.77 32.67
C LEU A 178 1.37 14.04 33.29
N LYS A 179 0.30 13.94 34.05
CA LYS A 179 -0.41 15.04 34.74
C LYS A 179 -0.76 16.18 33.80
N ARG A 180 -1.24 15.84 32.63
CA ARG A 180 -1.71 16.75 31.60
C ARG A 180 -2.79 16.10 30.76
N ASP A 181 -3.59 16.91 30.10
CA ASP A 181 -4.59 16.48 29.15
C ASP A 181 -3.94 15.99 27.86
N PRO A 182 -4.51 14.94 27.22
CA PRO A 182 -4.08 14.50 25.90
C PRO A 182 -4.58 15.41 24.78
N THR A 183 -3.88 15.38 23.66
CA THR A 183 -4.35 15.93 22.40
C THR A 183 -5.03 14.85 21.56
N ASP A 184 -5.86 15.28 20.58
CA ASP A 184 -6.45 14.40 19.56
C ASP A 184 -5.37 13.61 18.80
N VAL A 185 -4.25 14.24 18.46
CA VAL A 185 -3.13 13.61 17.77
C VAL A 185 -2.52 12.49 18.62
N GLU A 186 -2.28 12.74 19.92
CA GLU A 186 -1.74 11.72 20.83
C GLU A 186 -2.68 10.54 21.02
N LEU A 187 -3.98 10.79 21.19
CA LEU A 187 -4.97 9.72 21.32
C LEU A 187 -5.02 8.87 20.05
N PHE A 188 -4.98 9.51 18.86
CA PHE A 188 -4.97 8.81 17.60
C PHE A 188 -3.69 7.99 17.39
N ASP A 189 -2.52 8.55 17.68
CA ASP A 189 -1.23 7.86 17.58
C ASP A 189 -1.15 6.65 18.52
N ILE A 190 -1.64 6.80 19.75
CA ILE A 190 -1.73 5.71 20.73
C ILE A 190 -2.62 4.59 20.18
N ALA A 191 -3.79 4.93 19.65
CA ALA A 191 -4.72 3.96 19.06
C ALA A 191 -4.10 3.24 17.86
N GLN A 192 -3.41 3.95 16.97
CA GLN A 192 -2.71 3.35 15.84
C GLN A 192 -1.55 2.44 16.28
N SER A 193 -0.82 2.83 17.31
CA SER A 193 0.26 2.02 17.89
C SER A 193 -0.27 0.75 18.55
N ASN A 194 -1.49 0.76 19.04
CA ASN A 194 -2.20 -0.38 19.62
C ASN A 194 -2.87 -1.28 18.56
N SER A 195 -2.48 -1.16 17.31
CA SER A 195 -3.04 -1.92 16.20
C SER A 195 -2.73 -3.42 16.30
N GLU A 196 -3.55 -4.25 15.62
CA GLU A 196 -3.38 -5.70 15.62
C GLU A 196 -2.07 -6.18 14.96
N HIS A 197 -1.44 -5.35 14.16
CA HIS A 197 -0.17 -5.68 13.52
C HIS A 197 0.99 -5.93 14.49
N SER A 198 0.90 -5.45 15.71
CA SER A 198 1.98 -5.54 16.70
C SER A 198 1.54 -6.11 18.04
N ARG A 199 0.42 -6.84 18.08
CA ARG A 199 -0.12 -7.41 19.33
C ARG A 199 0.67 -8.62 19.86
N HIS A 200 1.98 -8.54 19.83
CA HIS A 200 2.86 -9.59 20.37
C HIS A 200 2.62 -9.89 21.85
N TRP A 201 2.18 -8.90 22.63
CA TRP A 201 1.85 -9.09 24.05
C TRP A 201 0.63 -10.00 24.27
N PHE A 202 -0.35 -10.04 23.36
CA PHE A 202 -1.45 -10.99 23.46
C PHE A 202 -0.96 -12.42 23.40
N PHE A 203 -0.05 -12.71 22.48
CA PHE A 203 0.60 -14.02 22.40
C PHE A 203 1.57 -14.27 23.54
N GLY A 204 2.12 -13.22 24.15
CA GLY A 204 2.97 -13.27 25.33
C GLY A 204 2.21 -13.24 26.68
N GLY A 205 0.90 -12.94 26.62
CA GLY A 205 0.06 -12.74 27.80
C GLY A 205 -0.24 -14.01 28.60
N ASN A 206 -0.71 -13.82 29.83
CA ASN A 206 -1.19 -14.92 30.67
C ASN A 206 -2.55 -15.40 30.17
N MET A 207 -2.68 -16.70 29.97
CA MET A 207 -3.95 -17.32 29.60
C MET A 207 -4.65 -17.96 30.79
N VAL A 208 -5.96 -17.73 30.89
CA VAL A 208 -6.85 -18.43 31.81
C VAL A 208 -7.89 -19.15 30.96
N ILE A 209 -7.88 -20.47 30.99
CA ILE A 209 -8.80 -21.31 30.21
C ILE A 209 -9.64 -22.13 31.20
N ASP A 210 -10.95 -21.98 31.16
CA ASP A 210 -11.90 -22.61 32.06
C ASP A 210 -11.58 -22.37 33.55
N GLY A 211 -11.11 -21.15 33.89
CA GLY A 211 -10.72 -20.75 35.23
C GLY A 211 -9.33 -21.22 35.66
N GLU A 212 -8.61 -21.97 34.83
CA GLU A 212 -7.28 -22.46 35.12
C GLU A 212 -6.23 -21.60 34.43
N LYS A 213 -5.32 -21.00 35.20
CA LYS A 213 -4.18 -20.24 34.67
C LYS A 213 -3.15 -21.20 34.05
N LYS A 214 -2.84 -21.00 32.79
CA LYS A 214 -1.81 -21.76 32.08
C LYS A 214 -0.41 -21.22 32.44
N GLU A 215 0.54 -22.12 32.59
CA GLU A 215 1.92 -21.79 32.95
C GLU A 215 2.68 -21.08 31.82
N ARG A 216 2.26 -21.27 30.58
CA ARG A 216 2.94 -20.76 29.38
C ARG A 216 2.00 -19.95 28.51
N SER A 217 2.51 -18.82 28.01
CA SER A 217 1.84 -18.04 26.99
C SER A 217 1.83 -18.79 25.64
N LEU A 218 0.93 -18.42 24.72
CA LEU A 218 0.91 -18.99 23.36
C LEU A 218 2.27 -18.85 22.67
N PHE A 219 2.89 -17.68 22.77
CA PHE A 219 4.18 -17.44 22.15
C PHE A 219 5.29 -18.30 22.73
N ARG A 220 5.23 -18.56 24.03
CA ARG A 220 6.19 -19.47 24.67
C ARG A 220 6.00 -20.92 24.20
N ILE A 221 4.76 -21.37 24.04
CA ILE A 221 4.45 -22.72 23.52
C ILE A 221 5.02 -22.86 22.11
N VAL A 222 4.85 -21.85 21.24
CA VAL A 222 5.42 -21.86 19.89
C VAL A 222 6.94 -21.90 19.93
N LYS A 223 7.57 -21.03 20.75
CA LYS A 223 9.05 -20.99 20.89
C LYS A 223 9.64 -22.32 21.42
N ASP A 224 8.94 -23.02 22.28
CA ASP A 224 9.40 -24.28 22.86
C ASP A 224 9.42 -25.43 21.85
N THR A 225 8.80 -25.27 20.66
CA THR A 225 8.94 -26.22 19.56
C THR A 225 10.35 -26.23 18.97
N LEU A 226 11.13 -25.16 19.18
CA LEU A 226 12.53 -25.04 18.78
C LEU A 226 13.43 -25.66 19.86
N THR A 227 13.48 -26.98 19.92
CA THR A 227 14.35 -27.71 20.85
C THR A 227 15.84 -27.48 20.55
N PRO A 228 16.76 -27.77 21.50
CA PRO A 228 18.20 -27.63 21.24
C PRO A 228 18.69 -28.35 19.98
N GLU A 229 18.12 -29.53 19.67
CA GLU A 229 18.46 -30.31 18.47
C GLU A 229 17.99 -29.61 17.19
N ARG A 230 16.81 -29.01 17.22
CA ARG A 230 16.24 -28.27 16.07
C ARG A 230 16.93 -26.92 15.88
N ARG A 231 17.42 -26.30 16.95
CA ARG A 231 18.21 -25.07 16.88
C ARG A 231 19.48 -25.22 16.04
N ALA A 232 20.05 -26.42 15.98
CA ALA A 232 21.25 -26.66 15.17
C ALA A 232 21.04 -26.38 13.67
N ASN A 233 19.78 -26.48 13.19
CA ASN A 233 19.43 -26.15 11.79
C ASN A 233 18.83 -24.74 11.63
N SER A 234 18.50 -24.08 12.71
CA SER A 234 17.95 -22.70 12.66
C SER A 234 19.09 -21.69 12.67
N VAL A 235 19.11 -20.79 11.72
CA VAL A 235 20.06 -19.66 11.62
C VAL A 235 19.41 -18.41 12.20
N ILE A 236 18.17 -18.12 11.82
CA ILE A 236 17.35 -17.02 12.33
C ILE A 236 15.99 -17.60 12.73
N ALA A 237 15.57 -17.38 13.96
CA ALA A 237 14.25 -17.76 14.44
C ALA A 237 13.81 -16.86 15.60
N PHE A 238 12.58 -16.36 15.52
CA PHE A 238 11.96 -15.47 16.52
C PHE A 238 12.76 -14.18 16.79
N ASP A 239 13.38 -13.67 15.75
CA ASP A 239 14.17 -12.45 15.76
C ASP A 239 13.83 -11.66 14.49
N ASP A 240 12.79 -10.83 14.59
CA ASP A 240 12.18 -10.08 13.50
C ASP A 240 11.37 -10.91 12.48
N ASN A 241 10.97 -10.30 11.34
CA ASN A 241 9.96 -10.80 10.40
C ASN A 241 10.43 -11.96 9.52
N SER A 242 11.73 -12.21 9.43
CA SER A 242 12.29 -13.29 8.62
C SER A 242 12.76 -14.46 9.44
N SER A 243 12.76 -15.63 8.83
CA SER A 243 13.39 -16.83 9.39
C SER A 243 14.40 -17.41 8.41
N ALA A 244 15.43 -18.09 8.94
CA ALA A 244 16.41 -18.76 8.13
C ALA A 244 16.82 -20.10 8.71
N ILE A 245 16.93 -21.09 7.84
CA ILE A 245 17.48 -22.41 8.16
C ILE A 245 18.84 -22.58 7.47
N ARG A 246 19.66 -23.46 8.03
CA ARG A 246 20.97 -23.80 7.45
C ARG A 246 20.77 -24.38 6.07
N GLY A 247 21.46 -23.77 5.10
CA GLY A 247 21.47 -24.22 3.72
C GLY A 247 22.74 -25.00 3.39
N PHE A 248 23.25 -24.81 2.19
CA PHE A 248 24.30 -25.62 1.61
C PHE A 248 25.45 -24.75 1.11
N PRO A 249 26.69 -25.28 1.02
CA PRO A 249 27.74 -24.61 0.29
C PRO A 249 27.37 -24.58 -1.19
N ILE A 250 27.40 -23.38 -1.77
CA ILE A 250 27.15 -23.16 -3.20
C ILE A 250 28.33 -22.43 -3.82
N THR A 251 28.48 -22.61 -5.12
CA THR A 251 29.38 -21.79 -5.94
C THR A 251 28.55 -20.87 -6.81
N THR A 252 28.77 -19.58 -6.74
CA THR A 252 28.08 -18.58 -7.54
C THR A 252 29.04 -17.65 -8.25
N ILE A 253 28.49 -16.83 -9.13
CA ILE A 253 29.23 -15.76 -9.82
C ILE A 253 28.81 -14.44 -9.18
N GLN A 254 29.78 -13.65 -8.76
CA GLN A 254 29.53 -12.33 -8.19
C GLN A 254 30.61 -11.33 -8.61
N PRO A 255 30.36 -10.01 -8.56
CA PRO A 255 31.39 -9.01 -8.80
C PRO A 255 32.53 -9.14 -7.78
N GLU A 256 33.76 -9.06 -8.23
CA GLU A 256 34.96 -9.08 -7.37
C GLU A 256 34.93 -7.92 -6.35
N THR A 257 34.43 -6.76 -6.79
CA THR A 257 34.26 -5.58 -5.94
C THR A 257 32.81 -5.10 -6.04
N PRO A 258 31.96 -5.37 -5.03
CA PRO A 258 30.61 -4.85 -5.00
C PRO A 258 30.59 -3.32 -4.97
N GLY A 259 29.65 -2.71 -5.67
CA GLY A 259 29.44 -1.26 -5.67
C GLY A 259 30.26 -0.49 -6.73
N CYS A 260 31.14 -1.15 -7.49
CA CYS A 260 31.79 -0.57 -8.64
C CYS A 260 31.91 -1.57 -9.80
N PRO A 261 32.07 -1.11 -11.05
CA PRO A 261 32.33 -2.01 -12.17
C PRO A 261 33.59 -2.84 -11.94
N SER A 262 33.43 -4.16 -11.90
CA SER A 262 34.53 -5.10 -11.71
C SER A 262 34.24 -6.40 -12.46
N ARG A 263 35.27 -7.26 -12.61
CA ARG A 263 35.07 -8.57 -13.23
C ARG A 263 34.20 -9.47 -12.34
N PHE A 264 33.51 -10.42 -12.95
CA PHE A 264 32.83 -11.49 -12.22
C PHE A 264 33.81 -12.58 -11.86
N ILE A 265 33.72 -13.05 -10.62
CA ILE A 265 34.50 -14.16 -10.08
C ILE A 265 33.59 -15.27 -9.59
N GLN A 266 34.11 -16.50 -9.55
CA GLN A 266 33.44 -17.60 -8.85
C GLN A 266 33.80 -17.56 -7.38
N GLU A 267 32.82 -17.63 -6.53
CA GLU A 267 32.99 -17.67 -5.08
C GLU A 267 32.14 -18.78 -4.45
N GLN A 268 32.71 -19.42 -3.44
CA GLN A 268 32.00 -20.41 -2.63
C GLN A 268 31.62 -19.82 -1.28
N PHE A 269 30.38 -19.99 -0.93
CA PHE A 269 29.89 -19.61 0.40
C PHE A 269 28.71 -20.49 0.84
N MET A 270 28.43 -20.44 2.14
CA MET A 270 27.26 -21.11 2.71
C MET A 270 26.02 -20.26 2.46
N SER A 271 25.09 -20.74 1.62
CA SER A 271 23.82 -20.07 1.34
C SER A 271 22.73 -20.64 2.20
N HIS A 272 22.11 -19.80 3.05
CA HIS A 272 21.00 -20.17 3.91
C HIS A 272 19.67 -19.98 3.19
N ILE A 273 18.65 -20.75 3.59
CA ILE A 273 17.30 -20.65 3.04
C ILE A 273 16.48 -19.76 3.93
N LEU A 274 16.00 -18.66 3.38
CA LEU A 274 15.12 -17.70 4.04
C LEU A 274 13.66 -18.01 3.76
N LEU A 275 12.80 -17.77 4.75
CA LEU A 275 11.35 -17.79 4.61
C LEU A 275 10.77 -16.60 5.36
N SER A 276 9.98 -15.80 4.68
CA SER A 276 9.10 -14.78 5.23
C SER A 276 7.66 -15.03 4.78
N ALA A 277 6.70 -14.70 5.60
CA ALA A 277 5.27 -14.78 5.27
C ALA A 277 4.54 -13.58 5.85
N GLU A 278 3.72 -12.95 5.01
CA GLU A 278 2.91 -11.80 5.38
C GLU A 278 1.44 -12.04 5.05
N THR A 279 0.56 -11.58 5.94
CA THR A 279 -0.89 -11.60 5.71
C THR A 279 -1.36 -10.26 5.17
N HIS A 280 -2.03 -10.29 4.01
CA HIS A 280 -2.65 -9.10 3.40
C HIS A 280 -4.11 -9.35 3.04
N ASN A 281 -4.80 -10.09 3.88
CA ASN A 281 -6.19 -10.47 3.68
C ASN A 281 -7.13 -9.27 3.65
N PHE A 282 -7.06 -8.35 4.62
CA PHE A 282 -7.94 -7.19 4.66
C PHE A 282 -7.65 -6.20 3.51
N PRO A 283 -6.42 -5.74 3.29
CA PRO A 283 -6.12 -4.88 2.14
C PRO A 283 -6.52 -5.49 0.79
N SER A 284 -6.25 -6.79 0.56
CA SER A 284 -6.66 -7.49 -0.66
C SER A 284 -8.18 -7.69 -0.76
N GLY A 285 -8.88 -7.75 0.36
CA GLY A 285 -10.35 -7.83 0.39
C GLY A 285 -11.02 -6.51 0.04
N VAL A 286 -10.44 -5.38 0.44
CA VAL A 286 -10.98 -4.03 0.19
C VAL A 286 -10.59 -3.49 -1.17
N ALA A 287 -9.31 -3.59 -1.52
CA ALA A 287 -8.72 -3.12 -2.77
C ALA A 287 -7.78 -4.21 -3.30
N PRO A 288 -8.29 -5.21 -4.03
CA PRO A 288 -7.56 -6.44 -4.35
C PRO A 288 -6.21 -6.23 -5.03
N PHE A 289 -6.16 -5.42 -6.09
CA PHE A 289 -4.92 -5.19 -6.84
C PHE A 289 -3.86 -4.50 -5.99
N PRO A 290 -4.06 -3.27 -5.46
CA PRO A 290 -3.02 -2.58 -4.69
C PRO A 290 -2.77 -3.23 -3.32
N GLY A 291 -3.76 -3.87 -2.72
CA GLY A 291 -3.59 -4.63 -1.48
C GLY A 291 -2.64 -5.81 -1.65
N ALA A 292 -2.77 -6.55 -2.75
CA ALA A 292 -1.88 -7.66 -3.07
C ALA A 292 -0.48 -7.21 -3.52
N GLU A 293 -0.38 -6.09 -4.24
CA GLU A 293 0.92 -5.44 -4.53
C GLU A 293 1.68 -5.14 -3.25
N THR A 294 1.02 -4.50 -2.29
CA THR A 294 1.60 -4.15 -0.98
C THR A 294 2.06 -5.40 -0.23
N GLY A 295 1.28 -6.49 -0.26
CA GLY A 295 1.64 -7.77 0.36
C GLY A 295 2.90 -8.39 -0.25
N THR A 296 3.02 -8.34 -1.57
CA THR A 296 4.20 -8.82 -2.27
C THR A 296 5.42 -7.95 -1.94
N GLY A 297 5.27 -6.62 -1.96
CA GLY A 297 6.32 -5.67 -1.61
C GLY A 297 6.83 -5.85 -0.18
N GLY A 298 5.95 -6.08 0.78
CA GLY A 298 6.29 -6.36 2.18
C GLY A 298 7.17 -7.59 2.33
N ARG A 299 6.81 -8.69 1.69
CA ARG A 299 7.63 -9.93 1.71
C ARG A 299 9.00 -9.75 1.08
N ILE A 300 9.08 -9.04 -0.04
CA ILE A 300 10.38 -8.73 -0.69
C ILE A 300 11.23 -7.89 0.25
N ARG A 301 10.66 -6.87 0.87
CA ARG A 301 11.34 -6.00 1.84
C ARG A 301 11.89 -6.78 3.02
N ASP A 302 11.12 -7.69 3.61
CA ASP A 302 11.53 -8.51 4.74
C ASP A 302 12.73 -9.39 4.41
N VAL A 303 12.73 -10.01 3.23
CA VAL A 303 13.88 -10.79 2.77
C VAL A 303 15.10 -9.90 2.54
N GLN A 304 14.96 -8.77 1.88
CA GLN A 304 16.06 -7.84 1.60
C GLN A 304 16.64 -7.24 2.88
N ALA A 305 15.81 -6.99 3.91
CA ALA A 305 16.23 -6.46 5.19
C ALA A 305 16.92 -7.49 6.09
N THR A 306 16.82 -8.79 5.80
CA THR A 306 17.36 -9.86 6.65
C THR A 306 18.89 -9.84 6.74
N GLY A 307 19.58 -9.35 5.71
CA GLY A 307 21.04 -9.22 5.74
C GLY A 307 21.64 -8.96 4.37
N THR A 308 22.94 -8.71 4.36
CA THR A 308 23.69 -8.44 3.14
C THR A 308 23.67 -9.65 2.20
N GLY A 309 23.24 -9.43 0.96
CA GLY A 309 23.19 -10.46 -0.07
C GLY A 309 21.95 -11.38 -0.01
N ALA A 310 20.98 -11.08 0.82
CA ALA A 310 19.70 -11.78 0.80
C ALA A 310 18.93 -11.46 -0.50
N ASN A 311 18.54 -12.49 -1.23
CA ASN A 311 17.85 -12.39 -2.51
C ASN A 311 16.51 -13.11 -2.46
N VAL A 312 15.47 -12.47 -2.99
CA VAL A 312 14.18 -13.11 -3.22
C VAL A 312 14.30 -14.03 -4.44
N THR A 313 14.18 -15.33 -4.22
CA THR A 313 14.28 -16.34 -5.31
C THR A 313 12.90 -16.82 -5.77
N ALA A 314 11.91 -16.77 -4.91
CA ALA A 314 10.53 -17.15 -5.23
C ALA A 314 9.56 -16.43 -4.30
N GLY A 315 8.41 -16.06 -4.82
CA GLY A 315 7.27 -15.55 -4.07
C GLY A 315 6.02 -16.34 -4.43
N THR A 316 5.24 -16.73 -3.43
CA THR A 316 3.94 -17.36 -3.61
C THR A 316 2.85 -16.53 -2.95
N ALA A 317 1.68 -16.47 -3.57
CA ALA A 317 0.49 -15.89 -2.97
C ALA A 317 -0.60 -16.96 -2.92
N GLY A 318 -1.36 -17.00 -1.83
CA GLY A 318 -2.50 -17.90 -1.66
C GLY A 318 -3.69 -17.08 -1.18
N TYR A 319 -4.82 -17.21 -1.88
CA TYR A 319 -6.05 -16.52 -1.56
C TYR A 319 -7.11 -17.53 -1.15
N ALA A 320 -7.74 -17.32 0.00
CA ALA A 320 -8.91 -18.07 0.44
C ALA A 320 -10.10 -17.10 0.43
N VAL A 321 -11.01 -17.30 -0.49
CA VAL A 321 -12.18 -16.43 -0.70
C VAL A 321 -13.48 -17.20 -0.52
N GLY A 322 -14.59 -16.49 -0.52
CA GLY A 322 -15.92 -17.11 -0.56
C GLY A 322 -16.24 -17.75 -1.91
N GLN A 323 -17.50 -18.10 -2.09
CA GLN A 323 -17.97 -18.72 -3.33
C GLN A 323 -17.83 -17.76 -4.52
N LEU A 324 -17.25 -18.25 -5.60
CA LEU A 324 -16.88 -17.42 -6.75
C LEU A 324 -18.09 -16.96 -7.56
N ASN A 325 -19.13 -17.82 -7.68
CA ASN A 325 -20.32 -17.58 -8.49
C ASN A 325 -19.95 -17.11 -9.92
N ILE A 326 -19.11 -17.89 -10.60
CA ILE A 326 -18.60 -17.57 -11.94
C ILE A 326 -19.75 -17.47 -12.94
N PRO A 327 -19.90 -16.34 -13.68
CA PRO A 327 -20.97 -16.18 -14.65
C PRO A 327 -20.98 -17.29 -15.72
N GLY A 328 -22.10 -17.95 -15.88
CA GLY A 328 -22.27 -19.05 -16.84
C GLY A 328 -21.67 -20.40 -16.41
N TYR A 329 -21.21 -20.51 -15.18
CA TYR A 329 -20.69 -21.76 -14.60
C TYR A 329 -21.28 -21.97 -13.21
N ASP A 330 -22.51 -22.52 -13.17
CA ASP A 330 -23.22 -22.74 -11.91
C ASP A 330 -22.76 -24.06 -11.25
N LEU A 331 -22.31 -23.96 -10.01
CA LEU A 331 -21.92 -25.11 -9.19
C LEU A 331 -23.02 -25.42 -8.17
N PRO A 332 -23.38 -26.73 -7.95
CA PRO A 332 -24.54 -27.11 -7.14
C PRO A 332 -24.41 -26.79 -5.66
N TRP A 333 -23.23 -26.45 -5.16
CA TRP A 333 -22.96 -26.08 -3.77
C TRP A 333 -22.79 -24.59 -3.56
N GLU A 334 -22.81 -23.76 -4.63
CA GLU A 334 -22.67 -22.32 -4.51
C GLU A 334 -24.00 -21.65 -4.17
N GLU A 335 -23.99 -20.82 -3.16
CA GLU A 335 -25.13 -19.99 -2.75
C GLU A 335 -24.86 -18.51 -3.07
N LYS A 336 -25.90 -17.72 -3.28
CA LYS A 336 -25.78 -16.28 -3.49
C LYS A 336 -25.79 -15.59 -2.13
N TRP A 337 -24.64 -15.14 -1.69
CA TRP A 337 -24.47 -14.43 -0.42
C TRP A 337 -24.34 -12.92 -0.68
N ASN A 338 -24.83 -12.14 0.27
CA ASN A 338 -24.59 -10.70 0.29
C ASN A 338 -23.28 -10.44 1.02
N TYR A 339 -22.27 -10.03 0.27
CA TYR A 339 -21.00 -9.59 0.85
C TYR A 339 -21.09 -8.15 1.34
N PRO A 340 -20.32 -7.75 2.37
CA PRO A 340 -20.21 -6.36 2.82
C PRO A 340 -19.84 -5.43 1.68
N ASN A 341 -20.43 -4.23 1.66
CA ASN A 341 -20.22 -3.25 0.57
C ASN A 341 -18.79 -2.70 0.49
N ASN A 342 -18.03 -2.81 1.59
CA ASN A 342 -16.64 -2.39 1.68
C ASN A 342 -15.63 -3.47 1.25
N LEU A 343 -16.10 -4.66 0.92
CA LEU A 343 -15.26 -5.75 0.42
C LEU A 343 -15.55 -6.01 -1.06
N ALA A 344 -14.52 -6.34 -1.81
CA ALA A 344 -14.64 -6.81 -3.18
C ALA A 344 -15.30 -8.20 -3.21
N LYS A 345 -15.92 -8.54 -4.33
CA LYS A 345 -16.52 -9.88 -4.51
C LYS A 345 -15.42 -10.93 -4.64
N PRO A 346 -15.67 -12.18 -4.20
CA PRO A 346 -14.67 -13.26 -4.23
C PRO A 346 -13.98 -13.45 -5.59
N LEU A 347 -14.74 -13.47 -6.68
CA LEU A 347 -14.16 -13.60 -8.03
C LEU A 347 -13.26 -12.43 -8.40
N THR A 348 -13.65 -11.20 -8.03
CA THR A 348 -12.83 -9.99 -8.23
C THR A 348 -11.53 -10.07 -7.43
N ILE A 349 -11.60 -10.53 -6.17
CA ILE A 349 -10.41 -10.72 -5.33
C ILE A 349 -9.45 -11.71 -5.99
N GLU A 350 -9.93 -12.87 -6.43
CA GLU A 350 -9.08 -13.88 -7.07
C GLU A 350 -8.35 -13.37 -8.32
N ILE A 351 -9.03 -12.60 -9.15
CA ILE A 351 -8.47 -12.07 -10.38
C ILE A 351 -7.52 -10.91 -10.10
N ASP A 352 -8.01 -9.89 -9.40
CA ASP A 352 -7.28 -8.63 -9.26
C ASP A 352 -6.14 -8.72 -8.25
N ALA A 353 -6.30 -9.48 -7.15
CA ALA A 353 -5.20 -9.71 -6.22
C ALA A 353 -4.08 -10.55 -6.84
N SER A 354 -4.44 -11.56 -7.64
CA SER A 354 -3.44 -12.33 -8.39
C SER A 354 -2.66 -11.46 -9.36
N ASN A 355 -3.36 -10.58 -10.08
CA ASN A 355 -2.73 -9.62 -10.99
C ASN A 355 -1.84 -8.62 -10.25
N GLY A 356 -2.30 -8.06 -9.13
CA GLY A 356 -1.52 -7.10 -8.32
C GLY A 356 -0.25 -7.72 -7.74
N ALA A 357 -0.34 -8.92 -7.18
CA ALA A 357 0.84 -9.64 -6.69
C ALA A 357 1.85 -9.94 -7.80
N SER A 358 1.37 -10.31 -8.99
CA SER A 358 2.20 -10.56 -10.17
C SER A 358 2.84 -9.27 -10.69
N ASP A 359 2.09 -8.18 -10.73
CA ASP A 359 2.58 -6.89 -11.22
C ASP A 359 3.77 -6.40 -10.39
N TYR A 360 3.66 -6.35 -9.06
CA TYR A 360 4.76 -5.96 -8.18
C TYR A 360 5.97 -6.90 -8.28
N GLY A 361 5.74 -8.20 -8.36
CA GLY A 361 6.81 -9.20 -8.42
C GLY A 361 7.59 -9.21 -9.73
N ASN A 362 7.07 -8.59 -10.78
CA ASN A 362 7.68 -8.57 -12.12
C ASN A 362 8.27 -7.20 -12.52
N LYS A 363 8.18 -6.21 -11.66
CA LYS A 363 8.71 -4.84 -11.89
C LYS A 363 10.07 -4.58 -11.24
#